data_4131ce0d356866cfff8052c5c365d9e3
#
_entry.id   4131ce0d356866cfff8052c5c365d9e3
#
_cell.length_a   1.000
_cell.length_b   1.000
_cell.length_c   1.000
_cell.angle_alpha   90.00
_cell.angle_beta   90.00
_cell.angle_gamma   90.00
#
_symmetry.space_group_name_H-M   'P 1'
#
loop_
_entity.id
_entity.type
_entity.pdbx_description
1 polymer ?
#
loop_
_entity_poly.entity_id
_entity_poly.type
_entity_poly.pdbx_seq_one_letter_code
_entity_poly.pdbx_strand_id
1 'polypeptide(L)'
;MLREKQGIIICGFAGIGKTSIRTAVPSYQKISLYDLSSHAFIKDPGWEKNYVECAVALAKKYDYVFTSTHDVVINELIRRNEKFYIVYPYRHCKDEYIERFRKRGNSDEYIKRFIDRWDLFLNNIENLMHVNKIALRRGQYLSDVLLRIK
;
A
#
# COMPACT_ATOMS: atom_id res chain seq x y z
N MET A 1 21.05 -24.00 3.39
CA MET A 1 20.61 -22.82 4.11
C MET A 1 19.83 -21.89 3.19
N LEU A 2 18.62 -21.55 3.58
CA LEU A 2 17.79 -20.65 2.77
C LEU A 2 18.26 -19.20 2.93
N ARG A 3 18.46 -18.52 1.83
CA ARG A 3 18.76 -17.09 1.86
C ARG A 3 17.50 -16.31 2.23
N GLU A 4 17.68 -15.28 3.03
CA GLU A 4 16.62 -14.31 3.24
C GLU A 4 16.34 -13.58 1.94
N LYS A 5 15.07 -13.32 1.66
CA LYS A 5 14.68 -12.50 0.52
C LYS A 5 14.92 -11.03 0.84
N GLN A 6 15.17 -10.25 -0.18
CA GLN A 6 15.16 -8.79 -0.10
C GLN A 6 13.87 -8.30 -0.74
N GLY A 7 12.76 -8.62 -0.09
CA GLY A 7 11.45 -8.25 -0.55
C GLY A 7 11.22 -6.74 -0.51
N ILE A 8 10.23 -6.30 -1.25
CA ILE A 8 9.92 -4.89 -1.39
C ILE A 8 8.66 -4.57 -0.61
N ILE A 9 8.74 -3.53 0.23
CA ILE A 9 7.58 -3.00 0.95
C ILE A 9 6.89 -1.99 0.06
N ILE A 10 5.57 -2.16 -0.11
CA ILE A 10 4.73 -1.25 -0.90
C ILE A 10 3.62 -0.73 0.00
N CYS A 11 3.65 0.56 0.29
CA CYS A 11 2.55 1.24 0.95
C CYS A 11 1.48 1.53 -0.10
N GLY A 12 0.40 0.79 -0.06
CA GLY A 12 -0.65 0.86 -1.08
C GLY A 12 -1.88 1.61 -0.60
N PHE A 13 -2.27 2.63 -1.37
CA PHE A 13 -3.49 3.37 -1.10
C PHE A 13 -4.70 2.45 -1.20
N ALA A 14 -5.77 2.76 -0.45
CA ALA A 14 -7.01 1.97 -0.51
C ALA A 14 -7.55 1.92 -1.95
N GLY A 15 -8.02 0.77 -2.37
CA GLY A 15 -8.66 0.60 -3.67
C GLY A 15 -7.73 0.33 -4.85
N ILE A 16 -6.41 0.21 -4.64
CA ILE A 16 -5.46 -0.06 -5.73
C ILE A 16 -5.41 -1.53 -6.16
N GLY A 17 -6.13 -2.42 -5.46
CA GLY A 17 -6.20 -3.84 -5.84
C GLY A 17 -5.24 -4.75 -5.08
N LYS A 18 -4.88 -4.42 -3.85
CA LYS A 18 -3.97 -5.25 -3.03
C LYS A 18 -4.52 -6.65 -2.78
N THR A 19 -5.81 -6.77 -2.49
CA THR A 19 -6.42 -8.06 -2.13
C THR A 19 -6.61 -8.99 -3.33
N SER A 20 -6.75 -8.45 -4.53
CA SER A 20 -6.97 -9.23 -5.75
C SER A 20 -5.71 -9.46 -6.57
N ILE A 21 -4.56 -8.99 -6.10
CA ILE A 21 -3.32 -9.02 -6.87
C ILE A 21 -2.87 -10.45 -7.21
N ARG A 22 -3.12 -11.42 -6.33
CA ARG A 22 -2.71 -12.81 -6.56
C ARG A 22 -3.36 -13.43 -7.79
N THR A 23 -4.62 -13.08 -8.06
CA THR A 23 -5.34 -13.57 -9.24
C THR A 23 -4.95 -12.81 -10.50
N ALA A 24 -4.43 -11.61 -10.35
CA ALA A 24 -4.02 -10.76 -11.47
C ALA A 24 -2.58 -11.02 -11.92
N VAL A 25 -1.72 -11.56 -11.04
CA VAL A 25 -0.33 -11.87 -11.37
C VAL A 25 -0.29 -13.24 -12.04
N PRO A 26 0.38 -13.38 -13.20
CA PRO A 26 0.49 -14.68 -13.86
C PRO A 26 1.15 -15.73 -12.98
N SER A 27 0.55 -16.91 -12.92
CA SER A 27 1.01 -17.98 -12.04
C SER A 27 2.45 -18.44 -12.33
N TYR A 28 2.90 -18.31 -13.58
CA TYR A 28 4.26 -18.68 -13.95
C TYR A 28 5.33 -17.75 -13.37
N GLN A 29 4.95 -16.58 -12.87
CA GLN A 29 5.89 -15.65 -12.23
C GLN A 29 6.36 -16.11 -10.86
N LYS A 30 5.61 -16.99 -10.21
CA LYS A 30 5.95 -17.57 -8.90
C LYS A 30 6.34 -16.51 -7.86
N ILE A 31 5.57 -15.43 -7.79
CA ILE A 31 5.83 -14.31 -6.88
C ILE A 31 5.09 -14.56 -5.58
N SER A 32 5.78 -14.38 -4.46
CA SER A 32 5.17 -14.45 -3.14
C SER A 32 4.78 -13.06 -2.66
N LEU A 33 3.55 -12.96 -2.16
CA LEU A 33 2.92 -11.70 -1.75
C LEU A 33 2.36 -11.84 -0.34
N TYR A 34 2.45 -10.78 0.45
CA TYR A 34 1.80 -10.70 1.75
C TYR A 34 1.13 -9.35 1.93
N ASP A 35 -0.16 -9.36 2.20
CA ASP A 35 -0.93 -8.15 2.47
C ASP A 35 -1.04 -7.98 3.99
N LEU A 36 -0.21 -7.11 4.56
CA LEU A 36 -0.18 -6.85 5.99
C LEU A 36 -1.25 -5.82 6.34
N SER A 37 -2.41 -6.31 6.77
CA SER A 37 -3.52 -5.46 7.15
C SER A 37 -3.25 -4.73 8.45
N SER A 38 -3.46 -3.42 8.47
CA SER A 38 -3.38 -2.63 9.69
C SER A 38 -4.54 -2.92 10.65
N HIS A 39 -5.61 -3.55 10.16
CA HIS A 39 -6.76 -3.90 11.01
C HIS A 39 -6.43 -4.93 12.09
N ALA A 40 -5.38 -5.72 11.88
CA ALA A 40 -4.93 -6.69 12.87
C ALA A 40 -4.19 -6.06 14.06
N PHE A 41 -3.92 -4.76 13.99
CA PHE A 41 -3.14 -4.04 15.00
C PHE A 41 -4.04 -3.09 15.79
N ILE A 42 -3.88 -3.12 17.12
CA ILE A 42 -4.51 -2.13 18.00
C ILE A 42 -3.75 -0.81 17.81
N LYS A 43 -4.49 0.26 17.52
CA LYS A 43 -3.86 1.53 17.15
C LYS A 43 -3.61 2.43 18.36
N ASP A 44 -2.96 1.87 19.38
CA ASP A 44 -2.42 2.64 20.50
C ASP A 44 -1.25 3.52 20.03
N PRO A 45 -0.91 4.59 20.77
CA PRO A 45 0.25 5.40 20.40
C PRO A 45 1.50 4.54 20.22
N GLY A 46 2.17 4.66 19.07
CA GLY A 46 3.36 3.89 18.76
C GLY A 46 3.11 2.55 18.08
N TRP A 47 1.86 2.23 17.74
CA TRP A 47 1.52 0.97 17.06
C TRP A 47 2.29 0.76 15.76
N GLU A 48 2.64 1.85 15.08
CA GLU A 48 3.36 1.82 13.81
C GLU A 48 4.72 1.18 13.91
N LYS A 49 5.35 1.24 15.09
CA LYS A 49 6.67 0.64 15.29
C LYS A 49 6.62 -0.88 15.16
N ASN A 50 5.65 -1.51 15.80
CA ASN A 50 5.45 -2.95 15.70
C ASN A 50 4.96 -3.36 14.31
N TYR A 51 4.10 -2.56 13.72
CA TYR A 51 3.57 -2.80 12.39
C TYR A 51 4.69 -2.80 11.34
N VAL A 52 5.53 -1.78 11.37
CA VAL A 52 6.66 -1.67 10.43
C VAL A 52 7.70 -2.76 10.68
N GLU A 53 7.97 -3.08 11.93
CA GLU A 53 8.88 -4.17 12.26
C GLU A 53 8.39 -5.50 11.68
N CYS A 54 7.08 -5.74 11.77
CA CYS A 54 6.45 -6.90 11.15
C CYS A 54 6.62 -6.88 9.63
N ALA A 55 6.40 -5.74 8.99
CA ALA A 55 6.55 -5.60 7.54
C ALA A 55 7.99 -5.89 7.11
N VAL A 56 8.98 -5.36 7.83
CA VAL A 56 10.40 -5.60 7.55
C VAL A 56 10.74 -7.09 7.69
N ALA A 57 10.24 -7.74 8.74
CA ALA A 57 10.45 -9.17 8.92
C ALA A 57 9.83 -9.99 7.79
N LEU A 58 8.62 -9.63 7.35
CA LEU A 58 7.94 -10.29 6.25
C LEU A 58 8.66 -10.10 4.91
N ALA A 59 9.30 -8.97 4.70
CA ALA A 59 10.07 -8.71 3.48
C ALA A 59 11.29 -9.64 3.34
N LYS A 60 11.71 -10.28 4.41
CA LYS A 60 12.76 -11.30 4.36
C LYS A 60 12.24 -12.65 3.89
N LYS A 61 10.93 -12.83 3.83
CA LYS A 61 10.28 -14.09 3.46
C LYS A 61 9.48 -14.00 2.17
N TYR A 62 8.96 -12.83 1.84
CA TYR A 62 8.09 -12.61 0.69
C TYR A 62 8.73 -11.65 -0.29
N ASP A 63 8.40 -11.79 -1.57
CA ASP A 63 8.91 -10.89 -2.61
C ASP A 63 8.32 -9.49 -2.47
N TYR A 64 7.05 -9.39 -2.09
CA TYR A 64 6.37 -8.12 -1.89
C TYR A 64 5.53 -8.17 -0.61
N VAL A 65 5.60 -7.11 0.17
CA VAL A 65 4.79 -6.93 1.38
C VAL A 65 4.00 -5.64 1.22
N PHE A 66 2.67 -5.74 1.27
CA PHE A 66 1.80 -4.57 1.13
C PHE A 66 1.44 -4.05 2.51
N THR A 67 1.57 -2.74 2.71
CA THR A 67 1.21 -2.06 3.94
C THR A 67 0.20 -0.96 3.65
N SER A 68 -0.36 -0.39 4.72
CA SER A 68 -1.23 0.77 4.63
C SER A 68 -0.44 2.05 4.32
N THR A 69 -1.16 3.11 3.98
CA THR A 69 -0.59 4.44 3.74
C THR A 69 -0.79 5.39 4.91
N HIS A 70 -0.99 4.88 6.13
CA HIS A 70 -1.06 5.74 7.32
C HIS A 70 0.21 6.58 7.44
N ASP A 71 0.05 7.86 7.74
CA ASP A 71 1.21 8.77 7.85
C ASP A 71 2.25 8.25 8.84
N VAL A 72 1.80 7.72 9.98
CA VAL A 72 2.70 7.20 11.01
C VAL A 72 3.51 6.00 10.50
N VAL A 73 2.92 5.16 9.63
CA VAL A 73 3.61 4.01 9.03
C VAL A 73 4.68 4.49 8.06
N ILE A 74 4.32 5.40 7.17
CA ILE A 74 5.27 5.96 6.19
C ILE A 74 6.41 6.67 6.91
N ASN A 75 6.09 7.48 7.93
CA ASN A 75 7.12 8.19 8.69
C ASN A 75 8.06 7.24 9.42
N GLU A 76 7.55 6.12 9.93
CA GLU A 76 8.38 5.12 10.61
C GLU A 76 9.32 4.41 9.61
N LEU A 77 8.85 4.12 8.40
CA LEU A 77 9.68 3.56 7.34
C LEU A 77 10.81 4.52 6.96
N ILE A 78 10.49 5.80 6.85
CA ILE A 78 11.49 6.86 6.57
C ILE A 78 12.50 6.93 7.71
N ARG A 79 12.04 6.96 8.96
CA ARG A 79 12.90 7.03 10.13
C ARG A 79 13.89 5.87 10.20
N ARG A 80 13.45 4.67 9.81
CA ARG A 80 14.30 3.47 9.79
C ARG A 80 15.19 3.38 8.55
N ASN A 81 15.07 4.35 7.64
CA ASN A 81 15.78 4.32 6.36
C ASN A 81 15.51 3.05 5.55
N GLU A 82 14.27 2.58 5.60
CA GLU A 82 13.85 1.40 4.84
C GLU A 82 13.58 1.75 3.39
N LYS A 83 13.88 0.82 2.49
CA LYS A 83 13.50 0.98 1.08
C LYS A 83 12.04 0.57 0.91
N PHE A 84 11.22 1.47 0.41
CA PHE A 84 9.81 1.20 0.16
C PHE A 84 9.30 2.05 -0.99
N TYR A 85 8.13 1.66 -1.50
CA TYR A 85 7.41 2.40 -2.53
C TYR A 85 6.04 2.78 -2.00
N ILE A 86 5.52 3.92 -2.45
CA ILE A 86 4.13 4.30 -2.21
C ILE A 86 3.42 4.24 -3.56
N VAL A 87 2.33 3.45 -3.63
CA VAL A 87 1.50 3.35 -4.83
C VAL A 87 0.14 3.95 -4.50
N TYR A 88 -0.27 4.93 -5.27
CA TYR A 88 -1.45 5.73 -4.99
C TYR A 88 -2.05 6.25 -6.31
N PRO A 89 -3.34 6.66 -6.31
CA PRO A 89 -3.97 7.16 -7.53
C PRO A 89 -3.61 8.60 -7.83
N TYR A 90 -3.65 8.96 -9.11
CA TYR A 90 -3.69 10.37 -9.46
C TYR A 90 -4.92 11.03 -8.84
N ARG A 91 -4.79 12.31 -8.48
CA ARG A 91 -5.84 13.08 -7.81
C ARG A 91 -7.17 13.08 -8.56
N HIS A 92 -7.11 13.17 -9.88
CA HIS A 92 -8.32 13.23 -10.72
C HIS A 92 -9.07 11.89 -10.81
N CYS A 93 -8.56 10.84 -10.20
CA CYS A 93 -9.23 9.52 -10.18
C CYS A 93 -10.19 9.35 -9.00
N LYS A 94 -10.51 10.41 -8.28
CA LYS A 94 -11.37 10.34 -7.08
C LYS A 94 -12.68 9.61 -7.33
N ASP A 95 -13.39 9.99 -8.38
CA ASP A 95 -14.68 9.40 -8.73
C ASP A 95 -14.57 7.89 -8.96
N GLU A 96 -13.52 7.46 -9.66
CA GLU A 96 -13.26 6.05 -9.92
C GLU A 96 -13.03 5.27 -8.63
N TYR A 97 -12.24 5.84 -7.70
CA TYR A 97 -11.94 5.16 -6.44
C TYR A 97 -13.15 5.09 -5.52
N ILE A 98 -13.96 6.15 -5.48
CA ILE A 98 -15.22 6.12 -4.73
C ILE A 98 -16.13 5.00 -5.26
N GLU A 99 -16.20 4.83 -6.57
CA GLU A 99 -16.97 3.75 -7.18
C GLU A 99 -16.38 2.36 -6.85
N ARG A 100 -15.05 2.24 -6.83
CA ARG A 100 -14.39 1.00 -6.39
C ARG A 100 -14.79 0.64 -4.96
N PHE A 101 -14.84 1.62 -4.06
CA PHE A 101 -15.25 1.40 -2.67
C PHE A 101 -16.70 0.95 -2.57
N ARG A 102 -17.59 1.52 -3.37
CA ARG A 102 -18.99 1.11 -3.42
C ARG A 102 -19.12 -0.32 -3.89
N LYS A 103 -18.46 -0.68 -4.96
CA LYS A 103 -18.48 -2.04 -5.51
C LYS A 103 -17.93 -3.08 -4.54
N ARG A 104 -16.95 -2.70 -3.73
CA ARG A 104 -16.37 -3.56 -2.69
C ARG A 104 -17.31 -3.76 -1.51
N GLY A 105 -18.36 -2.95 -1.40
CA GLY A 105 -19.28 -2.99 -0.26
C GLY A 105 -18.76 -2.26 0.98
N ASN A 106 -17.85 -1.31 0.83
CA ASN A 106 -17.42 -0.48 1.94
C ASN A 106 -18.59 0.34 2.48
N SER A 107 -18.55 0.63 3.80
CA SER A 107 -19.59 1.40 4.47
C SER A 107 -19.68 2.82 3.94
N ASP A 108 -20.85 3.45 4.10
CA ASP A 108 -21.03 4.85 3.73
C ASP A 108 -20.08 5.77 4.51
N GLU A 109 -19.81 5.44 5.79
CA GLU A 109 -18.86 6.19 6.62
C GLU A 109 -17.44 6.12 6.07
N TYR A 110 -17.02 4.94 5.65
CA TYR A 110 -15.71 4.72 5.03
C TYR A 110 -15.58 5.55 3.76
N ILE A 111 -16.59 5.46 2.88
CA ILE A 111 -16.60 6.19 1.61
C ILE A 111 -16.61 7.69 1.85
N LYS A 112 -17.42 8.17 2.80
CA LYS A 112 -17.50 9.60 3.13
C LYS A 112 -16.15 10.14 3.59
N ARG A 113 -15.41 9.36 4.38
CA ARG A 113 -14.07 9.76 4.83
C ARG A 113 -13.15 10.01 3.64
N PHE A 114 -13.19 9.16 2.63
CA PHE A 114 -12.38 9.36 1.42
C PHE A 114 -12.88 10.52 0.56
N ILE A 115 -14.20 10.73 0.48
CA ILE A 115 -14.75 11.89 -0.22
C ILE A 115 -14.25 13.17 0.43
N ASP A 116 -14.33 13.28 1.75
CA ASP A 116 -14.02 14.50 2.49
C ASP A 116 -12.52 14.75 2.59
N ARG A 117 -11.70 13.70 2.65
CA ARG A 117 -10.26 13.81 2.91
C ARG A 117 -9.37 13.40 1.74
N TRP A 118 -9.95 13.22 0.57
CA TRP A 118 -9.20 12.81 -0.61
C TRP A 118 -7.98 13.69 -0.86
N ASP A 119 -8.20 15.00 -0.91
CA ASP A 119 -7.11 15.94 -1.18
C ASP A 119 -6.06 15.93 -0.07
N LEU A 120 -6.49 15.82 1.19
CA LEU A 120 -5.57 15.76 2.31
C LEU A 120 -4.68 14.52 2.23
N PHE A 121 -5.27 13.36 1.99
CA PHE A 121 -4.51 12.12 1.88
C PHE A 121 -3.49 12.19 0.74
N LEU A 122 -3.88 12.69 -0.42
CA LEU A 122 -2.98 12.78 -1.56
C LEU A 122 -1.93 13.86 -1.39
N ASN A 123 -2.28 15.01 -0.78
CA ASN A 123 -1.29 16.04 -0.47
C ASN A 123 -0.20 15.50 0.44
N ASN A 124 -0.56 14.71 1.46
CA ASN A 124 0.42 14.13 2.38
C ASN A 124 1.40 13.22 1.66
N ILE A 125 0.92 12.47 0.66
CA ILE A 125 1.79 11.59 -0.14
C ILE A 125 2.63 12.41 -1.13
N GLU A 126 2.00 13.30 -1.87
CA GLU A 126 2.66 14.09 -2.91
C GLU A 126 3.75 14.99 -2.36
N ASN A 127 3.57 15.50 -1.13
CA ASN A 127 4.53 16.39 -0.48
C ASN A 127 5.75 15.65 0.10
N LEU A 128 5.72 14.32 0.17
CA LEU A 128 6.88 13.56 0.63
C LEU A 128 8.01 13.68 -0.39
N MET A 129 9.21 13.98 0.12
CA MET A 129 10.41 14.11 -0.72
C MET A 129 11.33 12.91 -0.49
N HIS A 130 12.09 12.58 -1.54
CA HIS A 130 13.11 11.51 -1.48
C HIS A 130 12.55 10.12 -1.15
N VAL A 131 11.28 9.89 -1.51
CA VAL A 131 10.65 8.56 -1.42
C VAL A 131 10.24 8.10 -2.81
N ASN A 132 10.17 6.79 -3.00
CA ASN A 132 9.74 6.21 -4.27
C ASN A 132 8.21 6.23 -4.34
N LYS A 133 7.67 6.94 -5.31
CA LYS A 133 6.22 7.08 -5.49
C LYS A 133 5.81 6.67 -6.89
N ILE A 134 4.71 5.93 -6.98
CA ILE A 134 4.11 5.56 -8.26
C ILE A 134 2.64 5.96 -8.22
N ALA A 135 2.24 6.84 -9.13
CA ALA A 135 0.85 7.27 -9.26
C ALA A 135 0.16 6.42 -10.32
N LEU A 136 -0.97 5.83 -9.97
CA LEU A 136 -1.77 5.01 -10.88
C LEU A 136 -2.72 5.88 -11.69
N ARG A 137 -2.80 5.60 -12.97
CA ARG A 137 -3.72 6.27 -13.89
C ARG A 137 -5.12 5.70 -13.75
N ARG A 138 -6.08 6.40 -14.35
CA ARG A 138 -7.45 5.90 -14.43
C ARG A 138 -7.48 4.50 -15.04
N GLY A 139 -8.18 3.58 -14.38
CA GLY A 139 -8.27 2.19 -14.83
C GLY A 139 -7.10 1.29 -14.45
N GLN A 140 -6.01 1.85 -13.93
CA GLN A 140 -4.87 1.04 -13.51
C GLN A 140 -5.05 0.49 -12.10
N TYR A 141 -4.43 -0.67 -11.87
CA TYR A 141 -4.35 -1.35 -10.59
C TYR A 141 -2.90 -1.64 -10.24
N LEU A 142 -2.65 -2.00 -9.00
CA LEU A 142 -1.31 -2.38 -8.55
C LEU A 142 -0.70 -3.47 -9.44
N SER A 143 -1.51 -4.42 -9.90
CA SER A 143 -1.05 -5.49 -10.79
C SER A 143 -0.44 -4.98 -12.09
N ASP A 144 -0.86 -3.82 -12.56
CA ASP A 144 -0.33 -3.25 -13.81
C ASP A 144 1.10 -2.75 -13.67
N VAL A 145 1.55 -2.45 -12.45
CA VAL A 145 2.88 -1.88 -12.20
C VAL A 145 3.77 -2.74 -11.32
N LEU A 146 3.22 -3.76 -10.67
CA LEU A 146 3.94 -4.52 -9.64
C LEU A 146 5.28 -5.07 -10.13
N LEU A 147 5.30 -5.71 -11.28
CA LEU A 147 6.50 -6.38 -11.79
C LEU A 147 7.60 -5.40 -12.21
N ARG A 148 7.28 -4.12 -12.30
CA ARG A 148 8.26 -3.06 -12.60
C ARG A 148 8.92 -2.53 -11.32
N ILE A 149 8.38 -2.86 -10.17
CA ILE A 149 8.90 -2.40 -8.87
C ILE A 149 9.95 -3.40 -8.41
N LYS A 150 11.19 -2.94 -8.34
CA LYS A 150 12.33 -3.79 -7.98
C LYS A 150 13.24 -3.13 -6.96
#